data_796e14fe0afc955aec2739da96e36eb2
#
_entry.id   796e14fe0afc955aec2739da96e36eb2
#
_cell.length_a   1.000
_cell.length_b   1.000
_cell.length_c   1.000
_cell.angle_alpha   90.00
_cell.angle_beta   90.00
_cell.angle_gamma   90.00
#
_symmetry.space_group_name_H-M   'P 1'
#
loop_
_entity.id
_entity.type
_entity.pdbx_description
1 polymer ?
#
loop_
_entity_poly.entity_id
_entity_poly.type
_entity_poly.pdbx_seq_one_letter_code
_entity_poly.pdbx_strand_id
1 'polypeptide(L)'
;MLTSNEEGDAKDGTIEKVLDELKQNNNAINYCLAGEPSSKNELGDTVRIGRRGSLSGSLTIIGKQGHVAYPSDVINPIMLSGGVIKELSEKQWDQGNKNFPPTSFQISNINAGTGAKNVVPGDLKIEFNFRFSPEITEDEIKVEVVKVIEENIKNYELVWELNAKPFYTDKPFLRNIVTKSIKKITGINTIEDTGGGTSDGRFMHPHGAEVVELGPINASIHKIDEHIDVNHLDILKNIYKDILTSYIDS
;
A
#
# COMPACT_ATOMS: atom_id res chain seq x y z
N MET A 1 14.65 11.99 10.50
CA MET A 1 14.22 12.80 9.34
C MET A 1 12.76 13.11 9.54
N LEU A 2 12.32 14.33 9.28
CA LEU A 2 10.91 14.69 9.20
C LEU A 2 10.58 14.82 7.72
N THR A 3 9.52 14.18 7.30
CA THR A 3 9.03 14.22 5.91
C THR A 3 7.78 15.07 5.83
N SER A 4 7.53 15.66 4.68
CA SER A 4 6.28 16.34 4.34
C SER A 4 5.64 15.62 3.16
N ASN A 5 4.33 15.75 3.00
CA ASN A 5 3.59 15.16 1.88
C ASN A 5 3.49 13.62 1.91
N GLU A 6 3.61 13.00 3.09
CA GLU A 6 3.53 11.54 3.24
C GLU A 6 2.17 11.01 2.76
N GLU A 7 1.09 11.71 3.07
CA GLU A 7 -0.29 11.40 2.67
C GLU A 7 -0.62 11.85 1.24
N GLY A 8 0.28 12.54 0.57
CA GLY A 8 0.09 13.07 -0.78
C GLY A 8 0.73 12.24 -1.87
N ASP A 9 0.65 12.76 -3.09
CA ASP A 9 1.41 12.23 -4.23
C ASP A 9 2.90 12.40 -3.97
N ALA A 10 3.60 11.33 -3.64
CA ALA A 10 5.06 11.31 -3.40
C ALA A 10 5.90 11.59 -4.69
N LYS A 11 5.31 12.30 -5.64
CA LYS A 11 5.91 12.59 -6.96
C LYS A 11 7.06 13.59 -6.93
N ASP A 12 7.27 14.27 -5.82
CA ASP A 12 8.39 15.24 -5.69
C ASP A 12 9.75 14.55 -5.47
N GLY A 13 9.75 13.27 -5.10
CA GLY A 13 10.96 12.47 -4.90
C GLY A 13 11.92 13.05 -3.84
N THR A 14 11.41 13.81 -2.88
CA THR A 14 12.24 14.52 -1.90
C THR A 14 13.00 13.54 -1.01
N ILE A 15 12.34 12.49 -0.53
CA ILE A 15 12.98 11.47 0.32
C ILE A 15 14.07 10.75 -0.45
N GLU A 16 13.78 10.29 -1.67
CA GLU A 16 14.72 9.58 -2.53
C GLU A 16 15.95 10.44 -2.83
N LYS A 17 15.79 11.72 -3.16
CA LYS A 17 16.90 12.67 -3.40
C LYS A 17 17.80 12.80 -2.17
N VAL A 18 17.22 12.92 -0.98
CA VAL A 18 17.99 12.98 0.28
C VAL A 18 18.75 11.68 0.53
N LEU A 19 18.13 10.53 0.29
CA LEU A 19 18.76 9.23 0.46
C LEU A 19 19.91 9.02 -0.53
N ASP A 20 19.73 9.43 -1.78
CA ASP A 20 20.77 9.38 -2.81
C ASP A 20 21.95 10.30 -2.47
N GLU A 21 21.69 11.51 -1.98
CA GLU A 21 22.73 12.43 -1.52
C GLU A 21 23.51 11.87 -0.32
N LEU A 22 22.81 11.30 0.65
CA LEU A 22 23.45 10.66 1.81
C LEU A 22 24.35 9.50 1.34
N LYS A 23 23.89 8.68 0.42
CA LYS A 23 24.66 7.57 -0.14
C LYS A 23 25.89 8.04 -0.90
N GLN A 24 25.77 9.09 -1.72
CA GLN A 24 26.90 9.70 -2.44
C GLN A 24 27.97 10.25 -1.48
N ASN A 25 27.56 10.74 -0.32
CA ASN A 25 28.44 11.27 0.73
C ASN A 25 28.97 10.19 1.69
N ASN A 26 28.80 8.89 1.39
CA ASN A 26 29.14 7.76 2.26
C ASN A 26 28.44 7.76 3.63
N ASN A 27 27.28 8.38 3.73
CA ASN A 27 26.43 8.43 4.92
C ASN A 27 25.23 7.51 4.75
N ALA A 28 25.45 6.22 4.51
CA ALA A 28 24.37 5.26 4.34
C ALA A 28 23.52 5.13 5.63
N ILE A 29 22.20 5.05 5.47
CA ILE A 29 21.28 4.76 6.56
C ILE A 29 21.20 3.24 6.71
N ASN A 30 21.60 2.72 7.87
CA ASN A 30 21.55 1.29 8.16
C ASN A 30 20.23 0.87 8.85
N TYR A 31 19.61 1.78 9.58
CA TYR A 31 18.42 1.50 10.38
C TYR A 31 17.39 2.63 10.25
N CYS A 32 16.13 2.25 10.14
CA CYS A 32 15.01 3.17 10.09
C CYS A 32 13.90 2.72 11.05
N LEU A 33 13.61 3.52 12.04
CA LEU A 33 12.42 3.39 12.87
C LEU A 33 11.42 4.45 12.42
N ALA A 34 10.34 4.03 11.77
CA ALA A 34 9.28 4.93 11.31
C ALA A 34 8.15 5.02 12.34
N GLY A 35 7.68 6.23 12.59
CA GLY A 35 6.63 6.53 13.59
C GLY A 35 5.20 6.24 13.11
N GLU A 36 5.01 5.25 12.28
CA GLU A 36 3.71 4.88 11.70
C GLU A 36 2.76 4.27 12.72
N PRO A 37 1.45 4.56 12.67
CA PRO A 37 0.45 3.91 13.53
C PRO A 37 0.38 2.40 13.27
N SER A 38 1.16 1.62 13.99
CA SER A 38 1.30 0.17 13.81
C SER A 38 0.55 -0.65 14.84
N SER A 39 0.35 -0.12 16.05
CA SER A 39 -0.31 -0.82 17.15
C SER A 39 -1.80 -1.05 16.85
N LYS A 40 -2.35 -2.18 17.31
CA LYS A 40 -3.75 -2.57 17.01
C LYS A 40 -4.70 -2.31 18.18
N ASN A 41 -4.48 -2.95 19.31
CA ASN A 41 -5.35 -2.87 20.49
C ASN A 41 -4.65 -2.23 21.69
N GLU A 42 -3.35 -2.51 21.84
CA GLU A 42 -2.51 -1.98 22.90
C GLU A 42 -1.23 -1.40 22.30
N LEU A 43 -0.73 -0.33 22.87
CA LEU A 43 0.47 0.34 22.35
C LEU A 43 1.68 -0.59 22.37
N GLY A 44 2.24 -0.85 21.19
CA GLY A 44 3.37 -1.75 20.99
C GLY A 44 3.00 -3.22 20.82
N ASP A 45 1.71 -3.58 20.80
CA ASP A 45 1.28 -4.97 20.53
C ASP A 45 1.67 -5.46 19.13
N THR A 46 1.83 -4.54 18.19
CA THR A 46 2.18 -4.85 16.81
C THR A 46 3.19 -3.84 16.26
N VAL A 47 4.23 -4.35 15.59
CA VAL A 47 5.17 -3.57 14.77
C VAL A 47 5.14 -4.06 13.34
N ARG A 48 5.45 -3.16 12.38
CA ARG A 48 5.59 -3.55 10.99
C ARG A 48 7.05 -3.77 10.65
N ILE A 49 7.35 -4.93 10.09
CA ILE A 49 8.70 -5.31 9.65
C ILE A 49 8.79 -5.46 8.13
N GLY A 50 7.76 -5.03 7.43
CA GLY A 50 7.63 -5.03 5.99
C GLY A 50 6.26 -4.53 5.57
N ARG A 51 6.11 -4.26 4.29
CA ARG A 51 4.84 -3.82 3.69
C ARG A 51 4.64 -4.50 2.35
N ARG A 52 3.37 -4.79 2.01
CA ARG A 52 3.00 -5.21 0.66
C ARG A 52 3.25 -4.09 -0.32
N GLY A 53 3.49 -4.46 -1.59
CA GLY A 53 3.49 -3.50 -2.69
C GLY A 53 2.11 -2.90 -2.92
N SER A 54 2.09 -1.79 -3.65
CA SER A 54 0.86 -1.11 -4.08
C SER A 54 0.99 -0.74 -5.55
N LEU A 55 0.06 -1.23 -6.36
CA LEU A 55 -0.03 -0.96 -7.80
C LEU A 55 -1.44 -0.51 -8.11
N SER A 56 -1.59 0.72 -8.59
CA SER A 56 -2.87 1.27 -9.05
C SER A 56 -3.02 1.14 -10.55
N GLY A 57 -4.26 0.97 -11.01
CA GLY A 57 -4.59 0.99 -12.42
C GLY A 57 -5.86 1.79 -12.69
N SER A 58 -5.86 2.48 -13.82
CA SER A 58 -7.01 3.21 -14.36
C SER A 58 -7.35 2.62 -15.73
N LEU A 59 -8.46 1.91 -15.82
CA LEU A 59 -8.98 1.31 -17.03
C LEU A 59 -10.12 2.15 -17.58
N THR A 60 -9.98 2.65 -18.81
CA THR A 60 -11.08 3.26 -19.58
C THR A 60 -11.52 2.31 -20.67
N ILE A 61 -12.76 1.84 -20.59
CA ILE A 61 -13.38 0.99 -21.62
C ILE A 61 -14.10 1.91 -22.60
N ILE A 62 -13.70 1.84 -23.86
CA ILE A 62 -14.23 2.69 -24.92
C ILE A 62 -15.37 1.95 -25.62
N GLY A 63 -16.58 2.50 -25.51
CA GLY A 63 -17.79 2.03 -26.14
C GLY A 63 -18.25 2.90 -27.30
N LYS A 64 -19.55 2.84 -27.59
CA LYS A 64 -20.22 3.73 -28.54
C LYS A 64 -21.54 4.19 -27.96
N GLN A 65 -21.64 5.48 -27.70
CA GLN A 65 -22.85 6.10 -27.16
C GLN A 65 -24.03 6.02 -28.11
N GLY A 66 -25.23 5.87 -27.57
CA GLY A 66 -26.46 5.95 -28.33
C GLY A 66 -27.71 5.65 -27.51
N HIS A 67 -28.85 5.61 -28.18
CA HIS A 67 -30.13 5.41 -27.52
C HIS A 67 -30.33 3.92 -27.17
N VAL A 68 -30.75 3.59 -25.96
CA VAL A 68 -30.97 2.21 -25.47
C VAL A 68 -31.93 1.37 -26.32
N ALA A 69 -32.85 2.02 -27.05
CA ALA A 69 -33.79 1.35 -27.94
C ALA A 69 -33.15 0.77 -29.23
N TYR A 70 -31.91 1.15 -29.54
CA TYR A 70 -31.19 0.72 -30.72
C TYR A 70 -29.92 -0.04 -30.35
N PRO A 71 -30.01 -1.27 -29.80
CA PRO A 71 -28.86 -2.00 -29.28
C PRO A 71 -27.83 -2.38 -30.31
N SER A 72 -28.21 -2.45 -31.63
CA SER A 72 -27.29 -2.69 -32.74
C SER A 72 -26.37 -1.50 -33.07
N ASP A 73 -26.74 -0.29 -32.66
CA ASP A 73 -26.04 0.93 -33.01
C ASP A 73 -25.07 1.41 -31.93
N VAL A 74 -25.07 0.75 -30.78
CA VAL A 74 -24.28 1.10 -29.59
C VAL A 74 -23.27 -0.01 -29.23
N ILE A 75 -22.24 0.38 -28.48
CA ILE A 75 -21.36 -0.54 -27.76
C ILE A 75 -21.40 -0.11 -26.29
N ASN A 76 -22.01 -0.94 -25.46
CA ASN A 76 -22.20 -0.59 -24.04
C ASN A 76 -20.98 -0.99 -23.20
N PRO A 77 -20.15 -0.02 -22.75
CA PRO A 77 -18.96 -0.32 -21.97
C PRO A 77 -19.29 -0.85 -20.57
N ILE A 78 -20.47 -0.53 -20.03
CA ILE A 78 -20.93 -1.08 -18.73
C ILE A 78 -21.16 -2.59 -18.87
N MET A 79 -21.79 -3.04 -19.95
CA MET A 79 -22.00 -4.47 -20.16
C MET A 79 -20.69 -5.23 -20.41
N LEU A 80 -19.76 -4.61 -21.14
CA LEU A 80 -18.42 -5.19 -21.38
C LEU A 80 -17.61 -5.33 -20.09
N SER A 81 -17.74 -4.40 -19.15
CA SER A 81 -16.97 -4.42 -17.91
C SER A 81 -17.29 -5.62 -17.01
N GLY A 82 -18.51 -6.20 -17.14
CA GLY A 82 -18.97 -7.27 -16.26
C GLY A 82 -18.07 -8.50 -16.23
N GLY A 83 -17.59 -8.95 -17.40
CA GLY A 83 -16.63 -10.06 -17.51
C GLY A 83 -15.31 -9.74 -16.82
N VAL A 84 -14.72 -8.60 -17.13
CA VAL A 84 -13.43 -8.15 -16.57
C VAL A 84 -13.51 -8.02 -15.05
N ILE A 85 -14.57 -7.36 -14.54
CA ILE A 85 -14.76 -7.18 -13.08
C ILE A 85 -14.86 -8.53 -12.38
N LYS A 86 -15.68 -9.45 -12.94
CA LYS A 86 -15.86 -10.77 -12.36
C LYS A 86 -14.54 -11.54 -12.32
N GLU A 87 -13.86 -11.67 -13.46
CA GLU A 87 -12.63 -12.46 -13.54
C GLU A 87 -11.51 -11.92 -12.67
N LEU A 88 -11.28 -10.60 -12.66
CA LEU A 88 -10.24 -9.99 -11.81
C LEU A 88 -10.55 -10.10 -10.32
N SER A 89 -11.83 -9.99 -9.91
CA SER A 89 -12.23 -10.07 -8.51
C SER A 89 -12.24 -11.50 -7.95
N GLU A 90 -12.48 -12.50 -8.80
CA GLU A 90 -12.48 -13.92 -8.41
C GLU A 90 -11.10 -14.57 -8.51
N LYS A 91 -10.14 -13.92 -9.20
CA LYS A 91 -8.80 -14.45 -9.43
C LYS A 91 -8.01 -14.55 -8.14
N GLN A 92 -7.45 -15.73 -7.86
CA GLN A 92 -6.43 -15.90 -6.84
C GLN A 92 -5.07 -15.51 -7.44
N TRP A 93 -4.52 -14.38 -6.99
CA TRP A 93 -3.29 -13.81 -7.52
C TRP A 93 -2.04 -14.55 -7.03
N ASP A 94 -2.01 -14.90 -5.74
CA ASP A 94 -1.03 -15.76 -5.08
C ASP A 94 -1.62 -16.33 -3.78
N GLN A 95 -0.81 -17.04 -3.02
CA GLN A 95 -1.22 -17.59 -1.71
C GLN A 95 -0.57 -16.84 -0.54
N GLY A 96 0.23 -15.81 -0.81
CA GLY A 96 1.09 -15.20 0.18
C GLY A 96 2.15 -16.16 0.69
N ASN A 97 2.75 -15.83 1.82
CA ASN A 97 3.72 -16.69 2.50
C ASN A 97 3.63 -16.51 4.02
N LYS A 98 4.56 -17.11 4.78
CA LYS A 98 4.57 -17.00 6.25
C LYS A 98 4.63 -15.56 6.78
N ASN A 99 5.12 -14.61 5.99
CA ASN A 99 5.31 -13.21 6.38
C ASN A 99 4.30 -12.26 5.73
N PHE A 100 3.69 -12.66 4.61
CA PHE A 100 2.80 -11.81 3.84
C PHE A 100 1.46 -12.47 3.56
N PRO A 101 0.34 -11.76 3.77
CA PRO A 101 -0.95 -12.22 3.28
C PRO A 101 -0.97 -12.28 1.76
N PRO A 102 -1.90 -13.03 1.14
CA PRO A 102 -2.08 -13.06 -0.31
C PRO A 102 -2.29 -11.68 -0.92
N THR A 103 -1.89 -11.56 -2.19
CA THR A 103 -2.19 -10.38 -3.01
C THR A 103 -3.70 -10.19 -3.14
N SER A 104 -4.13 -8.95 -2.96
CA SER A 104 -5.53 -8.55 -3.04
C SER A 104 -5.75 -7.52 -4.14
N PHE A 105 -6.89 -7.63 -4.82
CA PHE A 105 -7.40 -6.71 -5.84
C PHE A 105 -8.65 -6.02 -5.32
N GLN A 106 -8.76 -4.70 -5.48
CA GLN A 106 -9.95 -3.94 -5.13
C GLN A 106 -10.21 -2.85 -6.16
N ILE A 107 -11.48 -2.72 -6.57
CA ILE A 107 -11.95 -1.59 -7.36
C ILE A 107 -12.37 -0.49 -6.39
N SER A 108 -11.81 0.70 -6.56
CA SER A 108 -12.10 1.85 -5.70
C SER A 108 -13.17 2.78 -6.28
N ASN A 109 -13.24 2.89 -7.61
CA ASN A 109 -14.21 3.74 -8.29
C ASN A 109 -14.64 3.15 -9.63
N ILE A 110 -15.92 3.37 -9.97
CA ILE A 110 -16.47 3.10 -11.31
C ILE A 110 -17.31 4.31 -11.70
N ASN A 111 -17.01 4.90 -12.85
CA ASN A 111 -17.71 6.06 -13.38
C ASN A 111 -18.15 5.81 -14.82
N ALA A 112 -19.43 6.00 -15.10
CA ALA A 112 -20.00 5.90 -16.44
C ALA A 112 -21.32 6.69 -16.56
N GLY A 113 -21.65 7.08 -17.78
CA GLY A 113 -22.94 7.63 -18.12
C GLY A 113 -23.15 9.11 -17.73
N THR A 114 -24.21 9.69 -18.26
CA THR A 114 -24.62 11.08 -18.11
C THR A 114 -25.77 11.28 -17.12
N GLY A 115 -26.24 10.17 -16.50
CA GLY A 115 -27.46 10.16 -15.66
C GLY A 115 -28.77 10.01 -16.45
N ALA A 116 -28.75 10.09 -17.77
CA ALA A 116 -29.94 9.87 -18.62
C ALA A 116 -30.25 8.37 -18.74
N LYS A 117 -31.50 7.98 -18.40
CA LYS A 117 -31.92 6.55 -18.35
C LYS A 117 -32.03 5.89 -19.74
N ASN A 118 -32.10 6.67 -20.80
CA ASN A 118 -32.30 6.21 -22.17
C ASN A 118 -31.04 6.32 -23.03
N VAL A 119 -29.86 6.59 -22.43
CA VAL A 119 -28.60 6.75 -23.14
C VAL A 119 -27.57 5.71 -22.66
N VAL A 120 -27.04 4.92 -23.60
CA VAL A 120 -25.84 4.09 -23.37
C VAL A 120 -24.62 5.01 -23.39
N PRO A 121 -23.73 4.97 -22.38
CA PRO A 121 -22.54 5.83 -22.35
C PRO A 121 -21.52 5.46 -23.44
N GLY A 122 -20.66 6.43 -23.77
CA GLY A 122 -19.56 6.24 -24.72
C GLY A 122 -18.34 5.59 -24.10
N ASP A 123 -18.18 5.73 -22.79
CA ASP A 123 -17.03 5.16 -22.05
C ASP A 123 -17.44 4.78 -20.62
N LEU A 124 -16.57 4.00 -19.99
CA LEU A 124 -16.62 3.66 -18.57
C LEU A 124 -15.20 3.65 -18.02
N LYS A 125 -14.99 4.33 -16.89
CA LYS A 125 -13.72 4.37 -16.19
C LYS A 125 -13.78 3.56 -14.88
N ILE A 126 -12.76 2.69 -14.67
CA ILE A 126 -12.59 1.89 -13.46
C ILE A 126 -11.23 2.24 -12.85
N GLU A 127 -11.23 2.65 -11.56
CA GLU A 127 -10.02 2.80 -10.78
C GLU A 127 -9.90 1.59 -9.84
N PHE A 128 -8.73 0.97 -9.81
CA PHE A 128 -8.47 -0.20 -9.00
C PHE A 128 -7.07 -0.19 -8.39
N ASN A 129 -6.86 -0.99 -7.34
CA ASN A 129 -5.57 -1.12 -6.68
C ASN A 129 -5.29 -2.56 -6.29
N PHE A 130 -4.03 -2.94 -6.45
CA PHE A 130 -3.46 -4.16 -5.90
C PHE A 130 -2.65 -3.86 -4.65
N ARG A 131 -2.84 -4.67 -3.61
CA ARG A 131 -1.88 -4.80 -2.52
C ARG A 131 -1.20 -6.15 -2.69
N PHE A 132 0.02 -6.15 -3.21
CA PHE A 132 0.67 -7.38 -3.66
C PHE A 132 1.81 -7.83 -2.74
N SER A 133 1.90 -9.14 -2.56
CA SER A 133 2.94 -9.82 -1.81
C SER A 133 4.22 -9.93 -2.67
N PRO A 134 5.38 -10.27 -2.10
CA PRO A 134 6.59 -10.53 -2.90
C PRO A 134 6.53 -11.82 -3.73
N GLU A 135 5.45 -12.62 -3.63
CA GLU A 135 5.26 -13.86 -4.39
C GLU A 135 4.82 -13.60 -5.85
N ILE A 136 4.44 -12.37 -6.17
CA ILE A 136 4.10 -11.93 -7.52
C ILE A 136 4.69 -10.54 -7.78
N THR A 137 5.18 -10.31 -8.99
CA THR A 137 5.72 -9.02 -9.39
C THR A 137 4.65 -8.11 -10.00
N GLU A 138 4.94 -6.81 -10.01
CA GLU A 138 4.07 -5.82 -10.69
C GLU A 138 3.91 -6.12 -12.18
N ASP A 139 4.92 -6.66 -12.83
CA ASP A 139 4.86 -6.98 -14.26
C ASP A 139 4.01 -8.21 -14.54
N GLU A 140 4.09 -9.25 -13.69
CA GLU A 140 3.18 -10.40 -13.78
C GLU A 140 1.73 -9.99 -13.56
N ILE A 141 1.45 -9.11 -12.59
CA ILE A 141 0.10 -8.57 -12.38
C ILE A 141 -0.40 -7.86 -13.64
N LYS A 142 0.41 -6.96 -14.22
CA LYS A 142 0.05 -6.21 -15.43
C LYS A 142 -0.25 -7.13 -16.62
N VAL A 143 0.58 -8.15 -16.84
CA VAL A 143 0.37 -9.14 -17.91
C VAL A 143 -0.96 -9.88 -17.74
N GLU A 144 -1.24 -10.37 -16.52
CA GLU A 144 -2.47 -11.12 -16.25
C GLU A 144 -3.73 -10.23 -16.34
N VAL A 145 -3.66 -8.96 -15.92
CA VAL A 145 -4.77 -8.01 -16.08
C VAL A 145 -5.04 -7.71 -17.55
N VAL A 146 -3.99 -7.43 -18.33
CA VAL A 146 -4.12 -7.17 -19.77
C VAL A 146 -4.75 -8.36 -20.47
N LYS A 147 -4.32 -9.58 -20.16
CA LYS A 147 -4.90 -10.81 -20.71
C LYS A 147 -6.42 -10.89 -20.46
N VAL A 148 -6.85 -10.69 -19.21
CA VAL A 148 -8.29 -10.70 -18.85
C VAL A 148 -9.05 -9.60 -19.60
N ILE A 149 -8.47 -8.40 -19.73
CA ILE A 149 -9.10 -7.31 -20.48
C ILE A 149 -9.25 -7.67 -21.94
N GLU A 150 -8.20 -8.15 -22.60
CA GLU A 150 -8.20 -8.44 -24.04
C GLU A 150 -9.11 -9.63 -24.44
N GLU A 151 -9.34 -10.56 -23.53
CA GLU A 151 -10.32 -11.63 -23.70
C GLU A 151 -11.78 -11.12 -23.75
N ASN A 152 -12.07 -9.98 -23.11
CA ASN A 152 -13.40 -9.42 -22.96
C ASN A 152 -13.62 -8.13 -23.77
N ILE A 153 -12.58 -7.33 -24.01
CA ILE A 153 -12.68 -5.96 -24.51
C ILE A 153 -11.64 -5.72 -25.61
N LYS A 154 -12.07 -5.09 -26.71
CA LYS A 154 -11.17 -4.78 -27.85
C LYS A 154 -10.64 -3.35 -27.82
N ASN A 155 -11.37 -2.42 -27.22
CA ASN A 155 -11.04 -1.01 -27.27
C ASN A 155 -11.02 -0.42 -25.88
N TYR A 156 -9.81 -0.14 -25.37
CA TYR A 156 -9.59 0.34 -24.02
C TYR A 156 -8.30 1.16 -23.91
N GLU A 157 -8.20 1.95 -22.85
CA GLU A 157 -6.97 2.58 -22.39
C GLU A 157 -6.68 2.09 -20.97
N LEU A 158 -5.41 1.79 -20.68
CA LEU A 158 -4.99 1.31 -19.36
C LEU A 158 -3.74 2.06 -18.93
N VAL A 159 -3.82 2.73 -17.79
CA VAL A 159 -2.72 3.47 -17.18
C VAL A 159 -2.37 2.82 -15.85
N TRP A 160 -1.08 2.65 -15.58
CA TRP A 160 -0.56 2.06 -14.36
C TRP A 160 0.22 3.07 -13.54
N GLU A 161 0.12 2.96 -12.22
CA GLU A 161 0.92 3.70 -11.26
C GLU A 161 1.44 2.74 -10.19
N LEU A 162 2.77 2.52 -10.17
CA LEU A 162 3.43 1.76 -9.10
C LEU A 162 3.68 2.71 -7.92
N ASN A 163 2.88 2.56 -6.86
CA ASN A 163 2.97 3.40 -5.68
C ASN A 163 4.07 2.92 -4.71
N ALA A 164 4.26 1.59 -4.60
CA ALA A 164 5.30 0.98 -3.78
C ALA A 164 5.62 -0.43 -4.21
N LYS A 165 6.89 -0.83 -4.11
CA LYS A 165 7.31 -2.25 -4.13
C LYS A 165 7.18 -2.86 -2.74
N PRO A 166 6.93 -4.17 -2.62
CA PRO A 166 6.94 -4.82 -1.33
C PRO A 166 8.36 -4.80 -0.72
N PHE A 167 8.44 -4.72 0.60
CA PHE A 167 9.70 -4.86 1.31
C PHE A 167 9.55 -5.68 2.59
N TYR A 168 10.64 -6.27 3.05
CA TYR A 168 10.68 -7.06 4.28
C TYR A 168 12.04 -6.94 4.96
N THR A 169 12.04 -6.58 6.23
CA THR A 169 13.24 -6.53 7.07
C THR A 169 13.54 -7.92 7.61
N ASP A 170 14.39 -8.65 6.92
CA ASP A 170 14.80 -10.03 7.28
C ASP A 170 15.75 -10.04 8.49
N LYS A 171 16.69 -9.09 8.54
CA LYS A 171 17.70 -9.01 9.58
C LYS A 171 17.09 -8.72 10.96
N PRO A 172 17.56 -9.40 12.02
CA PRO A 172 16.91 -9.35 13.32
C PRO A 172 17.41 -8.21 14.24
N PHE A 173 18.42 -7.44 13.86
CA PHE A 173 19.08 -6.52 14.79
C PHE A 173 18.13 -5.43 15.31
N LEU A 174 17.59 -4.59 14.39
CA LEU A 174 16.65 -3.54 14.78
C LEU A 174 15.37 -4.11 15.38
N ARG A 175 14.84 -5.18 14.77
CA ARG A 175 13.64 -5.88 15.25
C ARG A 175 13.78 -6.31 16.71
N ASN A 176 14.92 -6.91 17.07
CA ASN A 176 15.21 -7.37 18.43
C ASN A 176 15.30 -6.21 19.43
N ILE A 177 15.93 -5.10 19.05
CA ILE A 177 16.00 -3.90 19.90
C ILE A 177 14.59 -3.38 20.16
N VAL A 178 13.81 -3.18 19.12
CA VAL A 178 12.45 -2.63 19.20
C VAL A 178 11.55 -3.51 20.07
N THR A 179 11.48 -4.81 19.79
CA THR A 179 10.60 -5.73 20.55
C THR A 179 11.02 -5.88 22.02
N LYS A 180 12.33 -5.88 22.31
CA LYS A 180 12.84 -5.89 23.68
C LYS A 180 12.50 -4.60 24.43
N SER A 181 12.65 -3.44 23.80
CA SER A 181 12.33 -2.15 24.41
C SER A 181 10.83 -2.02 24.70
N ILE A 182 9.97 -2.46 23.78
CA ILE A 182 8.53 -2.53 24.02
C ILE A 182 8.25 -3.43 25.23
N LYS A 183 8.77 -4.65 25.24
CA LYS A 183 8.58 -5.60 26.33
C LYS A 183 9.03 -5.03 27.69
N LYS A 184 10.17 -4.34 27.72
CA LYS A 184 10.73 -3.72 28.93
C LYS A 184 9.83 -2.62 29.49
N ILE A 185 9.27 -1.78 28.62
CA ILE A 185 8.50 -0.59 29.03
C ILE A 185 7.03 -0.94 29.29
N THR A 186 6.42 -1.81 28.48
CA THR A 186 4.98 -2.10 28.53
C THR A 186 4.65 -3.48 29.09
N GLY A 187 5.59 -4.41 29.12
CA GLY A 187 5.34 -5.82 29.45
C GLY A 187 4.75 -6.63 28.31
N ILE A 188 4.40 -6.02 27.17
CA ILE A 188 3.71 -6.64 26.04
C ILE A 188 4.69 -7.46 25.18
N ASN A 189 4.23 -8.63 24.71
CA ASN A 189 4.92 -9.38 23.66
C ASN A 189 4.42 -8.89 22.29
N THR A 190 5.29 -8.26 21.55
CA THR A 190 4.99 -7.64 20.27
C THR A 190 4.83 -8.68 19.15
N ILE A 191 3.82 -8.53 18.31
CA ILE A 191 3.63 -9.27 17.07
C ILE A 191 4.31 -8.51 15.93
N GLU A 192 5.13 -9.21 15.16
CA GLU A 192 5.72 -8.69 13.94
C GLU A 192 4.79 -9.00 12.76
N ASP A 193 4.46 -7.98 11.96
CA ASP A 193 3.43 -8.06 10.91
C ASP A 193 3.89 -7.26 9.68
N THR A 194 3.30 -7.56 8.51
CA THR A 194 3.55 -6.88 7.23
C THR A 194 2.26 -6.29 6.62
N GLY A 195 1.19 -6.28 7.38
CA GLY A 195 -0.12 -5.78 6.95
C GLY A 195 -0.20 -4.25 6.89
N GLY A 196 -1.35 -3.75 6.44
CA GLY A 196 -1.65 -2.32 6.35
C GLY A 196 -1.29 -1.67 5.02
N GLY A 197 -1.27 -0.34 5.01
CA GLY A 197 -0.94 0.49 3.85
C GLY A 197 0.55 0.52 3.52
N THR A 198 0.96 1.47 2.71
CA THR A 198 2.38 1.78 2.47
C THR A 198 2.87 2.78 3.51
N SER A 199 4.18 2.98 3.59
CA SER A 199 4.83 3.96 4.45
C SER A 199 6.12 4.47 3.80
N ASP A 200 6.72 5.50 4.37
CA ASP A 200 8.03 6.02 3.95
C ASP A 200 9.17 5.00 4.11
N GLY A 201 8.96 3.93 4.86
CA GLY A 201 9.88 2.78 4.93
C GLY A 201 10.18 2.16 3.56
N ARG A 202 9.26 2.29 2.59
CA ARG A 202 9.44 1.85 1.20
C ARG A 202 10.63 2.49 0.49
N PHE A 203 11.01 3.70 0.89
CA PHE A 203 12.16 4.42 0.33
C PHE A 203 13.47 4.03 1.04
N MET A 204 13.42 3.73 2.33
CA MET A 204 14.58 3.40 3.14
C MET A 204 15.13 2.00 2.85
N HIS A 205 14.24 1.02 2.74
CA HIS A 205 14.63 -0.38 2.56
C HIS A 205 15.45 -0.64 1.27
N PRO A 206 15.12 -0.07 0.08
CA PRO A 206 15.94 -0.24 -1.12
C PRO A 206 17.35 0.34 -1.00
N HIS A 207 17.57 1.28 -0.08
CA HIS A 207 18.89 1.85 0.24
C HIS A 207 19.66 1.01 1.26
N GLY A 208 19.14 -0.16 1.67
CA GLY A 208 19.82 -1.13 2.52
C GLY A 208 19.52 -1.02 4.01
N ALA A 209 18.62 -0.13 4.41
CA ALA A 209 18.22 0.02 5.80
C ALA A 209 17.34 -1.15 6.29
N GLU A 210 17.56 -1.61 7.53
CA GLU A 210 16.55 -2.36 8.26
C GLU A 210 15.44 -1.38 8.65
N VAL A 211 14.19 -1.70 8.33
CA VAL A 211 13.03 -0.85 8.60
C VAL A 211 12.12 -1.55 9.59
N VAL A 212 11.80 -0.86 10.66
CA VAL A 212 10.73 -1.24 11.61
C VAL A 212 9.81 -0.05 11.80
N GLU A 213 8.51 -0.28 11.80
CA GLU A 213 7.54 0.76 12.05
C GLU A 213 6.86 0.50 13.38
N LEU A 214 6.87 1.52 14.23
CA LEU A 214 6.25 1.51 15.54
C LEU A 214 5.64 2.87 15.83
N GLY A 215 4.37 2.89 16.17
CA GLY A 215 3.66 4.11 16.52
C GLY A 215 2.35 3.86 17.26
N PRO A 216 1.47 4.86 17.31
CA PRO A 216 0.22 4.82 18.03
C PRO A 216 -0.71 3.67 17.57
N ILE A 217 -1.82 3.53 18.30
CA ILE A 217 -2.90 2.63 17.90
C ILE A 217 -3.58 3.20 16.65
N ASN A 218 -3.76 2.35 15.63
CA ASN A 218 -4.28 2.73 14.31
C ASN A 218 -5.82 2.68 14.18
N ALA A 219 -6.54 2.52 15.27
CA ALA A 219 -8.00 2.30 15.24
C ALA A 219 -8.80 3.44 14.59
N SER A 220 -8.31 4.68 14.65
CA SER A 220 -8.96 5.87 14.12
C SER A 220 -8.30 6.45 12.86
N ILE A 221 -7.24 5.80 12.33
CA ILE A 221 -6.51 6.29 11.15
C ILE A 221 -7.44 6.52 9.95
N HIS A 222 -7.34 7.68 9.30
CA HIS A 222 -8.14 8.11 8.16
C HIS A 222 -9.67 8.12 8.39
N LYS A 223 -10.10 8.16 9.66
CA LYS A 223 -11.50 8.28 10.05
C LYS A 223 -11.84 9.70 10.48
N ILE A 224 -13.15 10.03 10.47
CA ILE A 224 -13.65 11.23 11.10
C ILE A 224 -13.29 11.16 12.60
N ASP A 225 -12.83 12.28 13.15
CA ASP A 225 -12.33 12.41 14.53
C ASP A 225 -11.11 11.51 14.80
N GLU A 226 -10.15 11.44 13.87
CA GLU A 226 -8.88 10.77 14.07
C GLU A 226 -8.20 11.29 15.35
N HIS A 227 -7.82 10.37 16.22
CA HIS A 227 -7.30 10.71 17.56
C HIS A 227 -6.33 9.65 18.08
N ILE A 228 -5.55 10.04 19.08
CA ILE A 228 -4.72 9.16 19.90
C ILE A 228 -4.96 9.42 21.39
N ASP A 229 -4.70 8.41 22.22
CA ASP A 229 -4.64 8.61 23.68
C ASP A 229 -3.36 9.37 24.07
N VAL A 230 -3.52 10.51 24.73
CA VAL A 230 -2.41 11.36 25.20
C VAL A 230 -1.43 10.59 26.10
N ASN A 231 -1.93 9.65 26.93
CA ASN A 231 -1.08 8.82 27.77
C ASN A 231 -0.14 7.92 26.98
N HIS A 232 -0.51 7.53 25.77
CA HIS A 232 0.33 6.73 24.89
C HIS A 232 1.56 7.48 24.38
N LEU A 233 1.52 8.82 24.30
CA LEU A 233 2.66 9.63 23.85
C LEU A 233 3.88 9.50 24.78
N ASP A 234 3.65 9.54 26.09
CA ASP A 234 4.73 9.39 27.07
C ASP A 234 5.30 7.97 27.07
N ILE A 235 4.45 6.95 26.91
CA ILE A 235 4.89 5.56 26.79
C ILE A 235 5.73 5.38 25.53
N LEU A 236 5.24 5.86 24.39
CA LEU A 236 5.92 5.76 23.10
C LEU A 236 7.27 6.49 23.12
N LYS A 237 7.31 7.69 23.70
CA LYS A 237 8.56 8.45 23.93
C LYS A 237 9.58 7.62 24.72
N ASN A 238 9.14 6.96 25.78
CA ASN A 238 10.02 6.12 26.61
C ASN A 238 10.51 4.89 25.86
N ILE A 239 9.66 4.27 25.03
CA ILE A 239 10.07 3.16 24.17
C ILE A 239 11.13 3.63 23.17
N TYR A 240 10.90 4.76 22.47
CA TYR A 240 11.89 5.31 21.52
C TYR A 240 13.20 5.66 22.18
N LYS A 241 13.17 6.25 23.39
CA LYS A 241 14.37 6.54 24.16
C LYS A 241 15.14 5.28 24.51
N ASP A 242 14.45 4.21 24.94
CA ASP A 242 15.10 2.94 25.28
C ASP A 242 15.69 2.26 24.03
N ILE A 243 15.01 2.32 22.88
CA ILE A 243 15.51 1.84 21.57
C ILE A 243 16.83 2.56 21.22
N LEU A 244 16.85 3.89 21.28
CA LEU A 244 18.04 4.69 20.97
C LEU A 244 19.19 4.39 21.93
N THR A 245 18.92 4.27 23.23
CA THR A 245 19.94 3.92 24.22
C THR A 245 20.50 2.51 23.96
N SER A 246 19.62 1.54 23.74
CA SER A 246 20.03 0.15 23.47
C SER A 246 20.82 0.01 22.17
N TYR A 247 20.54 0.86 21.17
CA TYR A 247 21.32 0.92 19.93
C TYR A 247 22.72 1.48 20.14
N ILE A 248 22.86 2.51 20.96
CA ILE A 248 24.19 3.13 21.26
C ILE A 248 25.07 2.17 22.05
N ASP A 249 24.47 1.37 22.94
CA ASP A 249 25.19 0.43 23.81
C ASP A 249 25.51 -0.91 23.14
N SER A 250 25.08 -1.13 21.88
CA SER A 250 25.27 -2.38 21.11
C SER A 250 26.46 -2.26 20.14
#